data_53ffd8bee3654e02b8941a4d9f90bbe1
#
_entry.id   53ffd8bee3654e02b8941a4d9f90bbe1
#
_cell.length_a   1.000
_cell.length_b   1.000
_cell.length_c   1.000
_cell.angle_alpha   90.00
_cell.angle_beta   90.00
_cell.angle_gamma   90.00
#
_symmetry.space_group_name_H-M   'P 1'
#
loop_
_entity.id
_entity.type
_entity.pdbx_description
1 polymer ?
#
loop_
_entity_poly.entity_id
_entity_poly.type
_entity_poly.pdbx_seq_one_letter_code
_entity_poly.pdbx_strand_id
1 'polypeptide(L)'
;DKESGQYTFMGVEPNEIIQSDKDSLVITRKDGSREVREGNPLIRLKEYFDEFEIVKDPGELDFLGGLVGSLGYDYIRYTEVLPDDNPDEIGIETIQLMLADKFIAINHTAETFTAVVLGEDSEEGRIKALKEAEELIKTAREGVDKFKDVKPDMSLEGVILKKSDIMKSLAAWL
;
A
#
# COMPACT_ATOMS: atom_id res chain seq x y z
N ASP A 1 -5.08 -18.92 -13.33
CA ASP A 1 -3.67 -19.08 -13.70
C ASP A 1 -2.90 -19.49 -12.45
N LYS A 2 -2.20 -20.63 -12.45
CA LYS A 2 -1.52 -21.14 -11.26
C LYS A 2 -0.28 -20.31 -10.87
N GLU A 3 0.17 -19.41 -11.74
CA GLU A 3 1.31 -18.54 -11.53
C GLU A 3 0.92 -17.13 -11.05
N SER A 4 -0.26 -16.64 -11.44
CA SER A 4 -0.80 -15.35 -10.99
C SER A 4 -1.80 -15.59 -9.87
N GLY A 5 -1.47 -15.32 -8.63
CA GLY A 5 -2.36 -15.52 -7.49
C GLY A 5 -1.75 -16.37 -6.38
N GLN A 6 -0.43 -16.56 -6.45
CA GLN A 6 0.29 -17.24 -5.39
C GLN A 6 0.31 -16.45 -4.08
N TYR A 7 0.27 -15.14 -4.17
CA TYR A 7 0.33 -14.24 -3.02
C TYR A 7 -0.86 -13.28 -2.96
N THR A 8 -1.30 -13.01 -1.74
CA THR A 8 -2.13 -11.85 -1.41
C THR A 8 -1.34 -10.94 -0.46
N PHE A 9 -1.32 -9.65 -0.78
CA PHE A 9 -0.66 -8.65 0.05
C PHE A 9 -1.72 -7.77 0.73
N MET A 10 -1.57 -7.56 2.03
CA MET A 10 -2.48 -6.74 2.83
C MET A 10 -1.71 -5.74 3.65
N GLY A 11 -1.83 -4.48 3.29
CA GLY A 11 -1.34 -3.37 4.08
C GLY A 11 -2.44 -2.74 4.92
N VAL A 12 -2.06 -2.20 6.07
CA VAL A 12 -2.95 -1.43 6.94
C VAL A 12 -2.24 -0.15 7.38
N GLU A 13 -2.97 0.97 7.32
CA GLU A 13 -2.50 2.25 7.84
C GLU A 13 -1.13 2.65 7.31
N PRO A 14 -1.03 3.00 6.01
CA PRO A 14 0.24 3.41 5.43
C PRO A 14 0.81 4.60 6.19
N ASN A 15 2.13 4.63 6.38
CA ASN A 15 2.80 5.74 7.05
C ASN A 15 2.79 7.00 6.19
N GLU A 16 2.78 6.85 4.88
CA GLU A 16 2.75 7.97 3.94
C GLU A 16 1.78 7.74 2.79
N ILE A 17 1.05 8.80 2.43
CA ILE A 17 0.19 8.89 1.25
C ILE A 17 0.78 9.96 0.34
N ILE A 18 0.96 9.62 -0.92
CA ILE A 18 1.61 10.47 -1.93
C ILE A 18 0.57 10.80 -3.01
N GLN A 19 0.33 12.07 -3.21
CA GLN A 19 -0.67 12.55 -4.18
C GLN A 19 -0.10 13.69 -5.03
N SER A 20 -0.54 13.78 -6.28
CA SER A 20 -0.28 14.98 -7.08
C SER A 20 -1.29 16.07 -6.75
N ASP A 21 -0.85 17.30 -6.78
CA ASP A 21 -1.70 18.48 -6.73
C ASP A 21 -1.17 19.48 -7.76
N LYS A 22 -1.78 19.48 -8.96
CA LYS A 22 -1.40 20.32 -10.11
C LYS A 22 0.11 20.21 -10.42
N ASP A 23 0.88 21.20 -9.97
CA ASP A 23 2.31 21.34 -10.22
C ASP A 23 3.14 20.97 -8.98
N SER A 24 2.64 20.12 -8.12
CA SER A 24 3.35 19.66 -6.93
C SER A 24 3.05 18.20 -6.57
N LEU A 25 3.94 17.58 -5.83
CA LEU A 25 3.74 16.31 -5.15
C LEU A 25 3.53 16.58 -3.66
N VAL A 26 2.46 16.03 -3.11
CA VAL A 26 2.12 16.18 -1.69
C VAL A 26 2.30 14.84 -1.00
N ILE A 27 3.12 14.81 0.04
CA ILE A 27 3.35 13.65 0.89
C ILE A 27 2.68 13.92 2.24
N THR A 28 1.67 13.14 2.57
CA THR A 28 0.95 13.24 3.84
C THR A 28 1.35 12.07 4.72
N ARG A 29 1.91 12.35 5.90
CA ARG A 29 2.35 11.35 6.87
C ARG A 29 1.25 10.98 7.85
N LYS A 30 1.39 9.83 8.49
CA LYS A 30 0.42 9.30 9.47
C LYS A 30 0.15 10.26 10.65
N ASP A 31 1.11 11.08 11.03
CA ASP A 31 0.97 12.10 12.08
C ASP A 31 0.19 13.35 11.63
N GLY A 32 -0.24 13.38 10.35
CA GLY A 32 -0.92 14.50 9.73
C GLY A 32 0.00 15.58 9.17
N SER A 33 1.32 15.44 9.31
CA SER A 33 2.26 16.36 8.68
C SER A 33 2.21 16.23 7.15
N ARG A 34 2.45 17.35 6.48
CA ARG A 34 2.42 17.42 5.01
C ARG A 34 3.71 18.05 4.52
N GLU A 35 4.28 17.41 3.52
CA GLU A 35 5.43 17.91 2.76
C GLU A 35 4.94 18.17 1.33
N VAL A 36 5.25 19.36 0.80
CA VAL A 36 4.91 19.74 -0.56
C VAL A 36 6.19 19.91 -1.36
N ARG A 37 6.33 19.19 -2.46
CA ARG A 37 7.45 19.28 -3.39
C ARG A 37 6.97 19.96 -4.67
N GLU A 38 7.27 21.22 -4.80
CA GLU A 38 6.91 22.04 -5.95
C GLU A 38 7.58 21.58 -7.25
N GLY A 39 6.86 21.69 -8.36
CA GLY A 39 7.31 21.32 -9.70
C GLY A 39 6.65 20.05 -10.21
N ASN A 40 7.07 19.60 -11.38
CA ASN A 40 6.45 18.45 -12.06
C ASN A 40 6.30 17.23 -11.14
N PRO A 41 5.06 16.77 -10.85
CA PRO A 41 4.79 15.72 -9.87
C PRO A 41 5.48 14.40 -10.19
N LEU A 42 5.63 14.05 -11.47
CA LEU A 42 6.29 12.81 -11.88
C LEU A 42 7.80 12.84 -11.58
N ILE A 43 8.45 14.01 -11.78
CA ILE A 43 9.85 14.20 -11.41
C ILE A 43 10.01 14.11 -9.89
N ARG A 44 9.14 14.77 -9.14
CA ARG A 44 9.16 14.74 -7.67
C ARG A 44 8.88 13.37 -7.10
N LEU A 45 8.01 12.60 -7.75
CA LEU A 45 7.76 11.20 -7.39
C LEU A 45 9.02 10.34 -7.59
N LYS A 46 9.71 10.53 -8.70
CA LYS A 46 10.98 9.83 -8.95
C LYS A 46 12.02 10.18 -7.89
N GLU A 47 12.21 11.46 -7.60
CA GLU A 47 13.16 11.92 -6.57
C GLU A 47 12.81 11.34 -5.19
N TYR A 48 11.52 11.33 -4.83
CA TYR A 48 11.05 10.70 -3.59
C TYR A 48 11.37 9.20 -3.56
N PHE A 49 11.14 8.49 -4.65
CA PHE A 49 11.42 7.05 -4.72
C PHE A 49 12.93 6.76 -4.66
N ASP A 50 13.75 7.62 -5.25
CA ASP A 50 15.21 7.48 -5.25
C ASP A 50 15.84 7.71 -3.84
N GLU A 51 15.08 8.21 -2.85
CA GLU A 51 15.51 8.34 -1.45
C GLU A 51 15.52 6.98 -0.72
N PHE A 52 14.86 5.96 -1.28
CA PHE A 52 14.78 4.63 -0.68
C PHE A 52 15.73 3.66 -1.35
N GLU A 53 16.51 2.98 -0.54
CA GLU A 53 17.29 1.82 -0.95
C GLU A 53 16.81 0.61 -0.15
N ILE A 54 16.15 -0.33 -0.83
CA ILE A 54 15.68 -1.56 -0.19
C ILE A 54 16.73 -2.65 -0.37
N VAL A 55 17.35 -3.07 0.72
CA VAL A 55 18.28 -4.19 0.74
C VAL A 55 17.49 -5.49 0.81
N LYS A 56 17.64 -6.34 -0.22
CA LYS A 56 16.94 -7.62 -0.35
C LYS A 56 17.89 -8.77 -0.07
N ASP A 57 17.50 -9.67 0.85
CA ASP A 57 18.20 -10.94 1.04
C ASP A 57 17.75 -11.99 0.01
N PRO A 58 18.64 -12.87 -0.47
CA PRO A 58 18.27 -13.95 -1.37
C PRO A 58 17.26 -14.92 -0.73
N GLY A 59 16.18 -15.19 -1.43
CA GLY A 59 15.13 -16.12 -0.99
C GLY A 59 13.94 -15.50 -0.29
N GLU A 60 13.91 -14.18 -0.15
CA GLU A 60 12.75 -13.45 0.35
C GLU A 60 11.66 -13.27 -0.70
N LEU A 61 10.53 -12.70 -0.25
CA LEU A 61 9.39 -12.36 -1.11
C LEU A 61 9.83 -11.47 -2.29
N ASP A 62 9.17 -11.62 -3.44
CA ASP A 62 9.44 -10.77 -4.60
C ASP A 62 9.04 -9.31 -4.38
N PHE A 63 8.03 -9.07 -3.56
CA PHE A 63 7.60 -7.74 -3.13
C PHE A 63 7.95 -7.52 -1.66
N LEU A 64 8.88 -6.62 -1.38
CA LEU A 64 9.33 -6.26 -0.03
C LEU A 64 8.82 -4.89 0.44
N GLY A 65 8.06 -4.20 -0.38
CA GLY A 65 7.56 -2.86 -0.11
C GLY A 65 7.76 -1.93 -1.30
N GLY A 66 7.35 -0.69 -1.15
CA GLY A 66 7.42 0.33 -2.18
C GLY A 66 6.12 1.12 -2.32
N LEU A 67 5.92 1.74 -3.46
CA LEU A 67 4.74 2.55 -3.73
C LEU A 67 3.63 1.72 -4.38
N VAL A 68 2.45 1.75 -3.80
CA VAL A 68 1.26 1.03 -4.28
C VAL A 68 0.10 2.01 -4.44
N GLY A 69 -0.62 1.92 -5.55
CA GLY A 69 -1.77 2.77 -5.82
C GLY A 69 -2.05 2.91 -7.30
N SER A 70 -2.47 4.09 -7.72
CA SER A 70 -2.84 4.37 -9.09
C SER A 70 -2.12 5.59 -9.67
N LEU A 71 -1.79 5.48 -10.95
CA LEU A 71 -1.44 6.59 -11.82
C LEU A 71 -2.60 6.73 -12.81
N GLY A 72 -3.32 7.85 -12.74
CA GLY A 72 -4.41 8.15 -13.67
C GLY A 72 -3.88 8.32 -15.08
N TYR A 73 -4.76 8.15 -16.07
CA TYR A 73 -4.37 8.29 -17.47
C TYR A 73 -3.75 9.67 -17.78
N ASP A 74 -4.21 10.71 -17.09
CA ASP A 74 -3.76 12.09 -17.26
C ASP A 74 -2.32 12.37 -16.79
N TYR A 75 -1.62 11.36 -16.18
CA TYR A 75 -0.19 11.52 -15.88
C TYR A 75 0.66 11.89 -17.11
N ILE A 76 0.16 11.56 -18.32
CA ILE A 76 0.80 11.90 -19.57
C ILE A 76 0.97 13.43 -19.74
N ARG A 77 0.11 14.23 -19.11
CA ARG A 77 0.19 15.71 -19.12
C ARG A 77 1.40 16.25 -18.39
N TYR A 78 2.04 15.44 -17.54
CA TYR A 78 3.31 15.83 -16.91
C TYR A 78 4.51 15.71 -17.85
N THR A 79 4.34 15.04 -18.99
CA THR A 79 5.39 14.82 -19.98
C THR A 79 5.07 15.45 -21.33
N GLU A 80 3.79 15.62 -21.65
CA GLU A 80 3.32 16.10 -22.95
C GLU A 80 2.41 17.33 -22.80
N VAL A 81 2.48 18.23 -23.76
CA VAL A 81 1.56 19.38 -23.84
C VAL A 81 0.27 18.94 -24.53
N LEU A 82 -0.75 18.67 -23.76
CA LEU A 82 -2.06 18.27 -24.25
C LEU A 82 -3.13 19.30 -23.89
N PRO A 83 -4.18 19.49 -24.74
CA PRO A 83 -5.32 20.31 -24.39
C PRO A 83 -6.00 19.83 -23.10
N ASP A 84 -6.46 20.76 -22.28
CA ASP A 84 -7.17 20.48 -21.03
C ASP A 84 -8.56 21.17 -21.04
N ASP A 85 -9.32 20.84 -22.10
CA ASP A 85 -10.60 21.48 -22.38
C ASP A 85 -11.78 20.76 -21.70
N ASN A 86 -11.55 19.56 -21.14
CA ASN A 86 -12.61 18.78 -20.50
C ASN A 86 -12.70 19.11 -19.02
N PRO A 87 -13.93 19.33 -18.49
CA PRO A 87 -14.10 19.50 -17.04
C PRO A 87 -13.76 18.21 -16.30
N ASP A 88 -13.02 18.32 -15.21
CA ASP A 88 -12.82 17.22 -14.27
C ASP A 88 -14.06 17.12 -13.35
N GLU A 89 -14.94 16.16 -13.67
CA GLU A 89 -16.18 15.92 -12.91
C GLU A 89 -15.98 15.02 -11.69
N ILE A 90 -14.83 14.31 -11.62
CA ILE A 90 -14.57 13.28 -10.62
C ILE A 90 -13.65 13.80 -9.52
N GLY A 91 -12.66 14.61 -9.86
CA GLY A 91 -11.71 15.20 -8.91
C GLY A 91 -10.79 14.18 -8.26
N ILE A 92 -10.35 13.16 -9.02
CA ILE A 92 -9.37 12.18 -8.54
C ILE A 92 -7.97 12.64 -8.94
N GLU A 93 -7.07 12.65 -7.95
CA GLU A 93 -5.69 13.00 -8.17
C GLU A 93 -5.01 12.05 -9.19
N THR A 94 -4.24 12.63 -10.10
CA THR A 94 -3.56 11.88 -11.16
C THR A 94 -2.53 10.89 -10.60
N ILE A 95 -1.84 11.24 -9.51
CA ILE A 95 -0.98 10.36 -8.74
C ILE A 95 -1.63 10.14 -7.40
N GLN A 96 -1.89 8.88 -7.06
CA GLN A 96 -2.48 8.51 -5.78
C GLN A 96 -1.86 7.20 -5.30
N LEU A 97 -0.81 7.33 -4.49
CA LEU A 97 0.01 6.22 -4.03
C LEU A 97 0.09 6.21 -2.51
N MET A 98 0.40 5.06 -1.96
CA MET A 98 0.78 4.88 -0.56
C MET A 98 2.12 4.17 -0.47
N LEU A 99 2.88 4.48 0.57
CA LEU A 99 4.09 3.74 0.90
C LEU A 99 3.68 2.44 1.60
N ALA A 100 3.90 1.31 0.95
CA ALA A 100 3.70 -0.02 1.51
C ALA A 100 4.97 -0.46 2.24
N ASP A 101 5.17 0.08 3.43
CA ASP A 101 6.30 -0.20 4.31
C ASP A 101 5.97 -1.21 5.42
N LYS A 102 4.68 -1.54 5.57
CA LYS A 102 4.19 -2.51 6.54
C LYS A 102 2.97 -3.27 5.99
N PHE A 103 3.09 -4.60 5.86
CA PHE A 103 2.02 -5.44 5.33
C PHE A 103 2.19 -6.91 5.71
N ILE A 104 1.15 -7.70 5.44
CA ILE A 104 1.17 -9.16 5.50
C ILE A 104 1.14 -9.70 4.07
N ALA A 105 2.02 -10.62 3.76
CA ALA A 105 2.01 -11.43 2.56
C ALA A 105 1.48 -12.83 2.88
N ILE A 106 0.43 -13.25 2.20
CA ILE A 106 -0.16 -14.58 2.31
C ILE A 106 0.28 -15.39 1.10
N ASN A 107 0.99 -16.50 1.34
CA ASN A 107 1.33 -17.45 0.31
C ASN A 107 0.29 -18.58 0.28
N HIS A 108 -0.54 -18.60 -0.75
CA HIS A 108 -1.62 -19.58 -0.89
C HIS A 108 -1.13 -21.00 -1.22
N THR A 109 0.07 -21.14 -1.78
CA THR A 109 0.64 -22.45 -2.12
C THR A 109 1.30 -23.10 -0.90
N ALA A 110 2.02 -22.30 -0.12
CA ALA A 110 2.71 -22.77 1.10
C ALA A 110 1.82 -22.71 2.33
N GLU A 111 0.60 -22.15 2.24
CA GLU A 111 -0.32 -21.93 3.36
C GLU A 111 0.35 -21.17 4.52
N THR A 112 1.17 -20.19 4.18
CA THR A 112 1.88 -19.37 5.17
C THR A 112 1.54 -17.89 5.00
N PHE A 113 1.70 -17.14 6.08
CA PHE A 113 1.71 -15.69 6.00
C PHE A 113 2.98 -15.11 6.66
N THR A 114 3.47 -14.06 6.07
CA THR A 114 4.69 -13.37 6.47
C THR A 114 4.37 -11.91 6.73
N ALA A 115 4.73 -11.38 7.90
CA ALA A 115 4.70 -9.95 8.13
C ALA A 115 5.99 -9.33 7.60
N VAL A 116 5.83 -8.26 6.83
CA VAL A 116 6.91 -7.44 6.31
C VAL A 116 6.81 -6.05 6.93
N VAL A 117 7.89 -5.58 7.51
CA VAL A 117 8.01 -4.22 8.04
C VAL A 117 9.38 -3.68 7.64
N LEU A 118 9.39 -2.60 6.89
CA LEU A 118 10.61 -1.89 6.53
C LEU A 118 11.06 -1.03 7.72
N GLY A 119 12.32 -1.11 8.06
CA GLY A 119 12.94 -0.31 9.12
C GLY A 119 14.17 0.43 8.59
N GLU A 120 14.65 1.38 9.35
CA GLU A 120 15.93 2.05 9.08
C GLU A 120 17.08 1.03 9.16
N ASP A 121 18.12 1.23 8.34
CA ASP A 121 19.35 0.41 8.37
C ASP A 121 20.21 0.77 9.59
N SER A 122 19.68 0.39 10.75
CA SER A 122 20.32 0.54 12.05
C SER A 122 19.89 -0.59 12.97
N GLU A 123 20.65 -0.89 14.02
CA GLU A 123 20.28 -1.90 15.01
C GLU A 123 18.95 -1.54 15.71
N GLU A 124 18.76 -0.26 16.05
CA GLU A 124 17.52 0.23 16.66
C GLU A 124 16.33 0.12 15.69
N GLY A 125 16.53 0.49 14.41
CA GLY A 125 15.53 0.36 13.35
C GLY A 125 15.11 -1.10 13.15
N ARG A 126 16.06 -2.01 13.14
CA ARG A 126 15.83 -3.46 13.02
C ARG A 126 15.01 -4.01 14.20
N ILE A 127 15.38 -3.66 15.44
CA ILE A 127 14.65 -4.08 16.64
C ILE A 127 13.21 -3.54 16.61
N LYS A 128 13.03 -2.28 16.22
CA LYS A 128 11.71 -1.67 16.09
C LYS A 128 10.86 -2.37 15.03
N ALA A 129 11.41 -2.63 13.85
CA ALA A 129 10.72 -3.30 12.76
C ALA A 129 10.30 -4.73 13.14
N LEU A 130 11.16 -5.49 13.81
CA LEU A 130 10.83 -6.83 14.31
C LEU A 130 9.66 -6.79 15.31
N LYS A 131 9.68 -5.87 16.25
CA LYS A 131 8.59 -5.71 17.21
C LYS A 131 7.27 -5.36 16.52
N GLU A 132 7.29 -4.45 15.56
CA GLU A 132 6.10 -4.10 14.79
C GLU A 132 5.58 -5.29 13.95
N ALA A 133 6.47 -6.10 13.38
CA ALA A 133 6.11 -7.31 12.66
C ALA A 133 5.44 -8.35 13.58
N GLU A 134 5.96 -8.56 14.79
CA GLU A 134 5.34 -9.43 15.79
C GLU A 134 3.94 -8.94 16.20
N GLU A 135 3.77 -7.64 16.41
CA GLU A 135 2.47 -7.04 16.74
C GLU A 135 1.48 -7.19 15.56
N LEU A 136 1.95 -7.05 14.32
CA LEU A 136 1.13 -7.23 13.13
C LEU A 136 0.64 -8.68 13.00
N ILE A 137 1.51 -9.67 13.20
CA ILE A 137 1.16 -11.10 13.20
C ILE A 137 0.15 -11.40 14.33
N LYS A 138 0.37 -10.89 15.53
CA LYS A 138 -0.53 -11.07 16.65
C LYS A 138 -1.93 -10.51 16.35
N THR A 139 -1.99 -9.28 15.83
CA THR A 139 -3.24 -8.62 15.44
C THR A 139 -3.99 -9.42 14.38
N ALA A 140 -3.27 -9.94 13.38
CA ALA A 140 -3.86 -10.77 12.34
C ALA A 140 -4.46 -12.06 12.91
N ARG A 141 -3.75 -12.76 13.80
CA ARG A 141 -4.24 -13.99 14.47
C ARG A 141 -5.47 -13.72 15.32
N GLU A 142 -5.45 -12.68 16.14
CA GLU A 142 -6.60 -12.29 16.95
C GLU A 142 -7.82 -11.92 16.09
N GLY A 143 -7.59 -11.29 14.93
CA GLY A 143 -8.62 -10.98 13.94
C GLY A 143 -9.25 -12.24 13.37
N VAL A 144 -8.44 -13.22 12.96
CA VAL A 144 -8.92 -14.52 12.47
C VAL A 144 -9.77 -15.23 13.51
N ASP A 145 -9.28 -15.35 14.74
CA ASP A 145 -10.03 -16.02 15.83
C ASP A 145 -11.37 -15.33 16.13
N LYS A 146 -11.40 -14.01 16.04
CA LYS A 146 -12.62 -13.22 16.27
C LYS A 146 -13.66 -13.39 15.18
N PHE A 147 -13.25 -13.58 13.92
CA PHE A 147 -14.12 -13.60 12.76
C PHE A 147 -14.27 -14.96 12.08
N LYS A 148 -13.69 -16.03 12.63
CA LYS A 148 -13.72 -17.37 12.04
C LYS A 148 -15.12 -17.93 11.78
N ASP A 149 -16.12 -17.50 12.56
CA ASP A 149 -17.52 -17.94 12.42
C ASP A 149 -18.36 -16.96 11.58
N VAL A 150 -17.77 -15.89 11.06
CA VAL A 150 -18.47 -14.90 10.23
C VAL A 150 -18.48 -15.38 8.80
N LYS A 151 -19.67 -15.77 8.30
CA LYS A 151 -19.84 -16.07 6.87
C LYS A 151 -19.80 -14.78 6.07
N PRO A 152 -19.06 -14.75 4.93
CA PRO A 152 -19.08 -13.59 4.05
C PRO A 152 -20.49 -13.37 3.51
N ASP A 153 -20.97 -12.14 3.55
CA ASP A 153 -22.19 -11.77 2.85
C ASP A 153 -21.86 -11.59 1.37
N MET A 154 -22.25 -12.58 0.56
CA MET A 154 -22.00 -12.62 -0.88
C MET A 154 -23.07 -11.87 -1.69
N SER A 155 -24.03 -11.21 -1.03
CA SER A 155 -25.13 -10.50 -1.71
C SER A 155 -24.76 -9.07 -2.16
N LEU A 156 -23.48 -8.71 -2.13
CA LEU A 156 -23.01 -7.36 -2.42
C LEU A 156 -23.01 -7.06 -3.94
N GLU A 157 -24.08 -6.48 -4.41
CA GLU A 157 -24.11 -5.76 -5.68
C GLU A 157 -23.54 -4.34 -5.46
N GLY A 158 -22.31 -4.09 -5.95
CA GLY A 158 -21.65 -2.79 -5.94
C GLY A 158 -20.97 -2.42 -4.62
N VAL A 159 -19.69 -2.75 -4.50
CA VAL A 159 -18.97 -2.65 -3.24
C VAL A 159 -18.02 -1.48 -3.20
N ILE A 160 -18.32 -0.51 -2.34
CA ILE A 160 -17.28 0.25 -1.63
C ILE A 160 -16.96 -0.56 -0.36
N LEU A 161 -15.84 -1.31 -0.39
CA LEU A 161 -15.42 -2.11 0.76
C LEU A 161 -15.07 -1.19 1.93
N LYS A 162 -15.87 -1.24 3.00
CA LYS A 162 -15.47 -0.61 4.26
C LYS A 162 -14.35 -1.43 4.90
N LYS A 163 -13.48 -0.79 5.67
CA LYS A 163 -12.37 -1.44 6.42
C LYS A 163 -12.84 -2.68 7.21
N SER A 164 -14.06 -2.67 7.74
CA SER A 164 -14.71 -3.80 8.41
C SER A 164 -15.00 -5.01 7.51
N ASP A 165 -15.18 -4.78 6.23
CA ASP A 165 -15.59 -5.83 5.29
C ASP A 165 -14.37 -6.56 4.71
N ILE A 166 -13.23 -5.88 4.62
CA ILE A 166 -11.93 -6.48 4.28
C ILE A 166 -11.54 -7.50 5.34
N MET A 167 -11.71 -7.17 6.62
CA MET A 167 -11.40 -8.08 7.73
C MET A 167 -12.34 -9.28 7.78
N LYS A 168 -13.60 -9.12 7.37
CA LYS A 168 -14.57 -10.23 7.27
C LYS A 168 -14.23 -11.19 6.12
N SER A 169 -13.83 -10.66 4.97
CA SER A 169 -13.43 -11.50 3.84
C SER A 169 -12.15 -12.29 4.13
N LEU A 170 -11.23 -11.75 4.91
CA LEU A 170 -10.02 -12.42 5.39
C LEU A 170 -10.32 -13.64 6.27
N ALA A 171 -11.22 -13.47 7.25
CA ALA A 171 -11.61 -14.54 8.15
C ALA A 171 -12.35 -15.69 7.43
N ALA A 172 -12.87 -15.44 6.24
CA ALA A 172 -13.55 -16.46 5.43
C ALA A 172 -12.60 -17.26 4.53
N TRP A 173 -11.35 -16.83 4.35
CA TRP A 173 -10.34 -17.50 3.52
C TRP A 173 -9.30 -18.28 4.33
N LEU A 174 -9.24 -18.10 5.64
CA LEU A 174 -8.37 -18.80 6.59
C LEU A 174 -9.16 -19.85 7.36
#